data_1312256a05f0494dd7163aeaf5fac10e
#
_entry.id   1312256a05f0494dd7163aeaf5fac10e
#
_cell.length_a   1.000
_cell.length_b   1.000
_cell.length_c   1.000
_cell.angle_alpha   90.00
_cell.angle_beta   90.00
_cell.angle_gamma   90.00
#
_symmetry.space_group_name_H-M   'P 1'
#
loop_
_entity.id
_entity.type
_entity.pdbx_description
1 polymer ?
#
loop_
_entity_poly.entity_id
_entity_poly.type
_entity_poly.pdbx_seq_one_letter_code
_entity_poly.pdbx_strand_id
1 'polypeptide(L)'
;MADQKVREMEPVETQIVEIMPPDVENLIYVVRNKQVMVDSDLAMLYQVETGALNRAVKRNIARFPEDFRFQLTKDEYENLKCQFGISNGSGTENGYGGRRTLPYVFTEQGISMLASVLHSEVAIKVSIGIMRAFVEMRRFIANNALLFERISNCLLYTSPS
;
A
#
# COMPACT_ATOMS: atom_id res chain seq x y z
N MET A 1 -17.85 35.52 -11.14
CA MET A 1 -16.52 35.25 -11.70
C MET A 1 -15.64 34.46 -10.75
N ALA A 2 -15.62 34.82 -9.47
CA ALA A 2 -14.92 34.00 -8.49
C ALA A 2 -15.52 32.60 -8.37
N ASP A 3 -16.83 32.50 -8.59
CA ASP A 3 -17.51 31.20 -8.50
C ASP A 3 -17.08 30.21 -9.57
N GLN A 4 -16.69 30.70 -10.73
CA GLN A 4 -16.26 29.82 -11.82
C GLN A 4 -14.90 29.18 -11.50
N LYS A 5 -14.01 29.90 -10.84
CA LYS A 5 -12.72 29.34 -10.44
C LYS A 5 -12.87 28.25 -9.41
N VAL A 6 -13.80 28.44 -8.47
CA VAL A 6 -14.08 27.44 -7.45
C VAL A 6 -14.64 26.18 -8.10
N ARG A 7 -15.49 26.34 -9.10
CA ARG A 7 -16.06 25.19 -9.81
C ARG A 7 -15.03 24.39 -10.57
N GLU A 8 -14.03 25.07 -11.11
CA GLU A 8 -12.98 24.37 -11.85
C GLU A 8 -12.10 23.53 -10.94
N MET A 9 -11.97 23.91 -9.67
CA MET A 9 -11.15 23.15 -8.74
C MET A 9 -11.88 21.94 -8.16
N GLU A 10 -13.18 22.02 -8.01
CA GLU A 10 -13.96 20.91 -7.47
C GLU A 10 -13.85 19.60 -8.26
N PRO A 11 -13.92 19.61 -9.60
CA PRO A 11 -13.84 18.36 -10.34
C PRO A 11 -12.53 17.60 -10.13
N VAL A 12 -11.43 18.33 -9.89
CA VAL A 12 -10.14 17.68 -9.69
C VAL A 12 -10.13 16.90 -8.38
N GLU A 13 -10.66 17.48 -7.33
CA GLU A 13 -10.75 16.80 -6.05
C GLU A 13 -11.68 15.59 -6.14
N THR A 14 -12.77 15.74 -6.83
CA THR A 14 -13.71 14.64 -7.04
C THR A 14 -13.05 13.50 -7.81
N GLN A 15 -12.25 13.82 -8.80
CA GLN A 15 -11.53 12.79 -9.56
C GLN A 15 -10.53 12.04 -8.70
N ILE A 16 -9.85 12.73 -7.81
CA ILE A 16 -8.90 12.09 -6.90
C ILE A 16 -9.65 11.12 -5.99
N VAL A 17 -10.80 11.55 -5.48
CA VAL A 17 -11.60 10.70 -4.61
C VAL A 17 -12.13 9.48 -5.36
N GLU A 18 -12.47 9.64 -6.63
CA GLU A 18 -12.94 8.52 -7.44
C GLU A 18 -11.84 7.52 -7.76
N ILE A 19 -10.62 8.00 -7.96
CA ILE A 19 -9.50 7.14 -8.27
C ILE A 19 -9.06 6.33 -7.05
N MET A 20 -9.14 6.93 -5.88
CA MET A 20 -8.70 6.28 -4.65
C MET A 20 -9.87 5.55 -4.01
N PRO A 21 -9.75 4.24 -3.78
CA PRO A 21 -10.77 3.52 -3.02
C PRO A 21 -10.88 4.13 -1.62
N PRO A 22 -12.08 4.19 -1.05
CA PRO A 22 -12.22 4.72 0.30
C PRO A 22 -11.49 3.89 1.35
N ASP A 23 -11.04 2.69 0.99
CA ASP A 23 -10.44 1.75 1.92
C ASP A 23 -8.95 1.57 1.71
N VAL A 24 -8.26 2.61 1.24
CA VAL A 24 -6.80 2.55 1.07
C VAL A 24 -6.12 2.16 2.38
N GLU A 25 -6.65 2.62 3.50
CA GLU A 25 -6.11 2.27 4.80
C GLU A 25 -6.12 0.77 5.04
N ASN A 26 -7.08 0.05 4.49
CA ASN A 26 -7.15 -1.41 4.61
C ASN A 26 -6.07 -2.11 3.80
N LEU A 27 -5.39 -1.41 2.94
CA LEU A 27 -4.28 -1.95 2.16
C LEU A 27 -2.93 -1.73 2.85
N ILE A 28 -2.94 -1.06 3.99
CA ILE A 28 -1.73 -0.84 4.76
C ILE A 28 -1.62 -1.96 5.80
N TYR A 29 -0.54 -2.70 5.72
CA TYR A 29 -0.29 -3.83 6.60
C TYR A 29 0.89 -3.52 7.52
N VAL A 30 1.03 -4.28 8.59
CA VAL A 30 2.16 -4.15 9.50
C VAL A 30 3.03 -5.38 9.36
N VAL A 31 4.27 -5.18 8.93
CA VAL A 31 5.26 -6.24 8.77
C VAL A 31 6.59 -5.72 9.33
N ARG A 32 7.22 -6.51 10.17
CA ARG A 32 8.49 -6.15 10.81
C ARG A 32 8.40 -4.80 11.54
N ASN A 33 7.28 -4.56 12.19
CA ASN A 33 6.99 -3.31 12.90
C ASN A 33 6.97 -2.08 11.98
N LYS A 34 6.75 -2.29 10.70
CA LYS A 34 6.66 -1.21 9.73
C LYS A 34 5.32 -1.29 9.01
N GLN A 35 4.76 -0.14 8.72
CA GLN A 35 3.56 -0.05 7.91
C GLN A 35 3.97 -0.09 6.44
N VAL A 36 3.38 -1.01 5.71
CA VAL A 36 3.77 -1.28 4.33
C VAL A 36 2.55 -1.51 3.46
N MET A 37 2.75 -1.38 2.16
CA MET A 37 1.75 -1.76 1.16
C MET A 37 2.38 -2.74 0.18
N VAL A 38 1.56 -3.65 -0.30
CA VAL A 38 2.01 -4.71 -1.21
C VAL A 38 2.09 -4.17 -2.64
N ASP A 39 3.05 -4.67 -3.40
CA ASP A 39 3.30 -4.23 -4.77
C ASP A 39 2.06 -4.33 -5.68
N SER A 40 1.29 -5.40 -5.56
CA SER A 40 0.09 -5.58 -6.38
C SER A 40 -0.98 -4.55 -6.05
N ASP A 41 -1.12 -4.19 -4.78
CA ASP A 41 -2.07 -3.17 -4.36
C ASP A 41 -1.65 -1.80 -4.87
N LEU A 42 -0.35 -1.52 -4.79
CA LEU A 42 0.18 -0.27 -5.31
C LEU A 42 0.01 -0.17 -6.83
N ALA A 43 0.28 -1.26 -7.52
CA ALA A 43 0.10 -1.30 -8.97
C ALA A 43 -1.34 -1.01 -9.35
N MET A 44 -2.28 -1.59 -8.61
CA MET A 44 -3.69 -1.33 -8.84
C MET A 44 -4.02 0.15 -8.65
N LEU A 45 -3.54 0.75 -7.58
CA LEU A 45 -3.79 2.17 -7.31
C LEU A 45 -3.16 3.08 -8.34
N TYR A 46 -1.94 2.75 -8.78
CA TYR A 46 -1.25 3.54 -9.79
C TYR A 46 -1.72 3.22 -11.22
N GLN A 47 -2.60 2.25 -11.37
CA GLN A 47 -3.14 1.84 -12.66
C GLN A 47 -2.05 1.35 -13.61
N VAL A 48 -1.15 0.55 -13.08
CA VAL A 48 -0.09 -0.09 -13.86
C VAL A 48 -0.08 -1.57 -13.50
N GLU A 49 0.58 -2.37 -14.33
CA GLU A 49 0.75 -3.78 -14.01
C GLU A 49 1.82 -3.96 -12.94
N THR A 50 1.63 -4.97 -12.09
CA THR A 50 2.59 -5.26 -11.02
C THR A 50 3.99 -5.49 -11.59
N GLY A 51 4.08 -6.22 -12.69
CA GLY A 51 5.36 -6.46 -13.34
C GLY A 51 6.03 -5.18 -13.82
N ALA A 52 5.22 -4.27 -14.38
CA ALA A 52 5.74 -2.99 -14.85
C ALA A 52 6.27 -2.15 -13.69
N LEU A 53 5.53 -2.13 -12.58
CA LEU A 53 5.94 -1.41 -11.38
C LEU A 53 7.27 -1.96 -10.86
N ASN A 54 7.37 -3.26 -10.74
CA ASN A 54 8.59 -3.88 -10.22
C ASN A 54 9.78 -3.72 -11.17
N ARG A 55 9.54 -3.68 -12.47
CA ARG A 55 10.62 -3.38 -13.42
C ARG A 55 11.12 -1.97 -13.30
N ALA A 56 10.22 -1.01 -13.09
CA ALA A 56 10.62 0.38 -12.89
C ALA A 56 11.45 0.53 -11.61
N VAL A 57 11.06 -0.16 -10.55
CA VAL A 57 11.82 -0.17 -9.31
C VAL A 57 13.21 -0.77 -9.55
N LYS A 58 13.27 -1.87 -10.27
CA LYS A 58 14.53 -2.56 -10.54
C LYS A 58 15.51 -1.68 -11.31
N ARG A 59 14.99 -0.90 -12.26
CA ARG A 59 15.82 0.05 -13.00
C ARG A 59 16.32 1.20 -12.14
N ASN A 60 15.67 1.44 -11.03
CA ASN A 60 16.01 2.52 -10.10
C ASN A 60 16.31 1.99 -8.70
N ILE A 61 16.92 0.82 -8.64
CA ILE A 61 17.07 0.09 -7.38
C ILE A 61 17.82 0.88 -6.31
N ALA A 62 18.70 1.79 -6.71
CA ALA A 62 19.43 2.60 -5.75
C ALA A 62 18.52 3.49 -4.91
N ARG A 63 17.31 3.75 -5.38
CA ARG A 63 16.34 4.55 -4.64
C ARG A 63 15.52 3.73 -3.64
N PHE A 64 15.72 2.41 -3.64
CA PHE A 64 14.90 1.51 -2.84
C PHE A 64 15.78 0.62 -1.97
N PRO A 65 16.39 1.19 -0.92
CA PRO A 65 17.12 0.36 0.03
C PRO A 65 16.18 -0.59 0.77
N GLU A 66 16.74 -1.55 1.44
CA GLU A 66 15.98 -2.61 2.11
C GLU A 66 14.97 -2.09 3.14
N ASP A 67 15.26 -0.96 3.75
CA ASP A 67 14.33 -0.36 4.70
C ASP A 67 13.21 0.44 4.02
N PHE A 68 13.28 0.63 2.70
CA PHE A 68 12.21 1.28 1.93
C PHE A 68 11.35 0.26 1.21
N ARG A 69 11.96 -0.85 0.81
CA ARG A 69 11.27 -1.89 0.05
C ARG A 69 11.94 -3.22 0.34
N PHE A 70 11.16 -4.25 0.61
CA PHE A 70 11.72 -5.57 0.84
C PHE A 70 10.74 -6.63 0.38
N GLN A 71 11.26 -7.83 0.14
CA GLN A 71 10.44 -8.95 -0.25
C GLN A 71 9.98 -9.70 1.00
N LEU A 72 8.71 -10.08 1.02
CA LEU A 72 8.18 -10.86 2.13
C LEU A 72 8.76 -12.26 2.12
N THR A 73 8.94 -12.82 3.30
CA THR A 73 9.18 -14.25 3.43
C THR A 73 7.84 -14.98 3.32
N LYS A 74 7.91 -16.28 3.18
CA LYS A 74 6.70 -17.10 3.11
C LYS A 74 5.86 -16.95 4.38
N ASP A 75 6.51 -16.96 5.52
CA ASP A 75 5.83 -16.83 6.81
C ASP A 75 5.18 -15.44 6.94
N GLU A 76 5.88 -14.41 6.52
CA GLU A 76 5.33 -13.06 6.55
C GLU A 76 4.11 -12.94 5.65
N TYR A 77 4.15 -13.57 4.49
CA TYR A 77 3.05 -13.55 3.57
C TYR A 77 1.83 -14.29 4.14
N GLU A 78 2.06 -15.41 4.80
CA GLU A 78 1.00 -16.16 5.45
C GLU A 78 0.37 -15.34 6.58
N ASN A 79 1.17 -14.67 7.38
CA ASN A 79 0.69 -13.82 8.45
C ASN A 79 -0.12 -12.64 7.90
N LEU A 80 0.30 -12.11 6.80
CA LEU A 80 -0.41 -11.01 6.15
C LEU A 80 -1.80 -11.44 5.71
N LYS A 81 -1.92 -12.63 5.16
CA LYS A 81 -3.22 -13.21 4.84
C LYS A 81 -4.09 -13.34 6.07
N CYS A 82 -3.49 -13.71 7.19
CA CYS A 82 -4.22 -13.89 8.44
C CYS A 82 -4.78 -12.56 8.96
N GLN A 83 -4.05 -11.47 8.79
CA GLN A 83 -4.49 -10.16 9.25
C GLN A 83 -5.79 -9.71 8.60
N PHE A 84 -5.86 -9.84 7.28
CA PHE A 84 -6.97 -9.29 6.50
C PHE A 84 -7.59 -10.32 5.59
N GLY A 85 -7.07 -11.41 5.57
CA GLY A 85 -6.97 -12.52 4.87
C GLY A 85 -7.84 -12.91 3.83
N ILE A 86 -8.81 -13.24 4.28
CA ILE A 86 -9.51 -14.25 3.57
C ILE A 86 -10.21 -13.75 2.36
N SER A 87 -10.69 -12.56 2.42
CA SER A 87 -11.38 -11.99 1.28
C SER A 87 -10.45 -11.92 0.07
N ASN A 88 -9.20 -11.82 0.33
CA ASN A 88 -8.23 -11.78 -0.75
C ASN A 88 -7.97 -13.17 -1.33
N GLY A 89 -8.21 -14.17 -0.53
CA GLY A 89 -7.95 -15.52 -0.95
C GLY A 89 -8.75 -15.93 -2.17
N SER A 90 -10.01 -15.57 -2.17
CA SER A 90 -10.86 -16.01 -3.26
C SER A 90 -10.59 -15.30 -4.57
N GLY A 91 -10.33 -14.01 -4.49
CA GLY A 91 -10.01 -13.26 -5.71
C GLY A 91 -8.61 -13.51 -6.19
N THR A 92 -7.77 -13.91 -5.28
CA THR A 92 -6.36 -14.03 -5.57
C THR A 92 -5.93 -15.43 -5.96
N GLU A 93 -6.79 -16.39 -5.80
CA GLU A 93 -6.43 -17.72 -6.24
C GLU A 93 -5.94 -17.72 -7.68
N ASN A 94 -6.62 -16.99 -8.52
CA ASN A 94 -6.21 -16.91 -9.90
C ASN A 94 -4.97 -16.04 -10.10
N GLY A 95 -4.88 -14.97 -9.31
CA GLY A 95 -3.73 -14.07 -9.40
C GLY A 95 -2.49 -14.67 -8.78
N TYR A 96 -2.65 -15.24 -7.62
CA TYR A 96 -1.51 -15.78 -6.89
C TYR A 96 -1.16 -17.19 -7.32
N GLY A 97 -2.11 -17.91 -7.85
CA GLY A 97 -1.83 -19.21 -8.40
C GLY A 97 -0.78 -19.14 -9.48
N GLY A 98 -0.78 -18.04 -10.25
CA GLY A 98 0.23 -17.80 -11.24
C GLY A 98 1.47 -17.12 -10.71
N ARG A 99 1.43 -16.63 -9.48
CA ARG A 99 2.54 -15.88 -8.91
C ARG A 99 3.56 -16.82 -8.30
N ARG A 100 4.73 -16.85 -8.89
CA ARG A 100 5.81 -17.70 -8.41
C ARG A 100 6.72 -17.01 -7.43
N THR A 101 6.62 -15.69 -7.34
CA THR A 101 7.48 -14.89 -6.49
C THR A 101 6.68 -14.33 -5.35
N LEU A 102 7.27 -14.32 -4.17
CA LEU A 102 6.67 -13.66 -3.02
C LEU A 102 6.59 -12.17 -3.29
N PRO A 103 5.55 -11.51 -2.79
CA PRO A 103 5.38 -10.09 -3.08
C PRO A 103 6.42 -9.22 -2.41
N TYR A 104 6.66 -8.07 -3.00
CA TYR A 104 7.45 -7.02 -2.40
C TYR A 104 6.50 -6.06 -1.70
N VAL A 105 6.98 -5.46 -0.63
CA VAL A 105 6.22 -4.44 0.10
C VAL A 105 7.05 -3.18 0.18
N PHE A 106 6.33 -2.06 0.26
CA PHE A 106 6.94 -0.73 0.26
C PHE A 106 6.50 -0.01 1.52
N THR A 107 7.47 0.60 2.21
CA THR A 107 7.17 1.49 3.32
C THR A 107 6.71 2.84 2.78
N GLU A 108 6.34 3.73 3.68
CA GLU A 108 5.95 5.08 3.30
C GLU A 108 7.05 5.76 2.49
N GLN A 109 8.29 5.62 2.92
CA GLN A 109 9.43 6.19 2.22
C GLN A 109 9.61 5.57 0.84
N GLY A 110 9.40 4.26 0.74
CA GLY A 110 9.49 3.57 -0.54
C GLY A 110 8.44 4.05 -1.52
N ILE A 111 7.24 4.31 -1.03
CA ILE A 111 6.15 4.81 -1.87
C ILE A 111 6.45 6.23 -2.34
N SER A 112 7.06 7.04 -1.50
CA SER A 112 7.51 8.37 -1.90
C SER A 112 8.51 8.32 -3.04
N MET A 113 9.44 7.38 -2.96
CA MET A 113 10.40 7.16 -4.04
C MET A 113 9.71 6.66 -5.30
N LEU A 114 8.71 5.83 -5.13
CA LEU A 114 7.96 5.29 -6.25
C LEU A 114 7.28 6.40 -7.05
N ALA A 115 6.77 7.40 -6.38
CA ALA A 115 6.18 8.56 -7.04
C ALA A 115 7.17 9.25 -7.97
N SER A 116 8.42 9.37 -7.54
CA SER A 116 9.44 10.02 -8.34
C SER A 116 9.89 9.15 -9.52
N VAL A 117 9.75 7.84 -9.40
CA VAL A 117 10.16 6.91 -10.45
C VAL A 117 9.10 6.80 -11.54
N LEU A 118 7.83 6.81 -11.16
CA LEU A 118 6.74 6.61 -12.11
C LEU A 118 6.41 7.85 -12.94
N HIS A 119 6.78 9.03 -12.48
CA HIS A 119 6.73 10.27 -13.25
C HIS A 119 5.41 10.59 -13.96
N SER A 120 4.29 10.23 -13.38
CA SER A 120 3.01 10.57 -13.99
C SER A 120 2.18 11.41 -13.02
N GLU A 121 1.24 12.17 -13.57
CA GLU A 121 0.33 12.94 -12.73
C GLU A 121 -0.51 12.04 -11.86
N VAL A 122 -0.92 10.90 -12.40
CA VAL A 122 -1.68 9.91 -11.63
C VAL A 122 -0.84 9.42 -10.47
N ALA A 123 0.44 9.11 -10.72
CA ALA A 123 1.32 8.63 -9.67
C ALA A 123 1.48 9.66 -8.55
N ILE A 124 1.62 10.92 -8.91
CA ILE A 124 1.77 11.98 -7.91
C ILE A 124 0.50 12.08 -7.05
N LYS A 125 -0.65 12.12 -7.69
CA LYS A 125 -1.93 12.26 -6.98
C LYS A 125 -2.23 11.05 -6.10
N VAL A 126 -1.99 9.87 -6.63
CA VAL A 126 -2.19 8.63 -5.87
C VAL A 126 -1.25 8.59 -4.68
N SER A 127 0.00 8.97 -4.88
CA SER A 127 0.98 8.98 -3.79
C SER A 127 0.57 9.94 -2.67
N ILE A 128 0.03 11.10 -3.01
CA ILE A 128 -0.46 12.03 -2.00
C ILE A 128 -1.60 11.39 -1.20
N GLY A 129 -2.53 10.74 -1.88
CA GLY A 129 -3.61 10.04 -1.20
C GLY A 129 -3.12 8.93 -0.29
N ILE A 130 -2.12 8.19 -0.74
CA ILE A 130 -1.51 7.13 0.06
C ILE A 130 -0.82 7.72 1.29
N MET A 131 -0.08 8.82 1.12
CA MET A 131 0.58 9.47 2.25
C MET A 131 -0.43 9.91 3.30
N ARG A 132 -1.57 10.43 2.86
CA ARG A 132 -2.65 10.80 3.78
C ARG A 132 -3.20 9.59 4.50
N ALA A 133 -3.31 8.46 3.82
CA ALA A 133 -3.77 7.22 4.45
C ALA A 133 -2.79 6.75 5.52
N PHE A 134 -1.48 6.87 5.27
CA PHE A 134 -0.50 6.53 6.29
C PHE A 134 -0.60 7.44 7.51
N VAL A 135 -0.81 8.71 7.30
CA VAL A 135 -0.99 9.66 8.41
C VAL A 135 -2.23 9.29 9.22
N GLU A 136 -3.32 8.99 8.54
CA GLU A 136 -4.56 8.59 9.24
C GLU A 136 -4.39 7.29 9.99
N MET A 137 -3.66 6.33 9.41
CA MET A 137 -3.40 5.06 10.07
C MET A 137 -2.57 5.27 11.35
N ARG A 138 -1.54 6.11 11.29
CA ARG A 138 -0.74 6.41 12.48
C ARG A 138 -1.60 7.07 13.55
N ARG A 139 -2.47 7.98 13.14
CA ARG A 139 -3.37 8.66 14.06
C ARG A 139 -4.35 7.68 14.69
N PHE A 140 -4.88 6.77 13.89
CA PHE A 140 -5.78 5.72 14.36
C PHE A 140 -5.09 4.83 15.39
N ILE A 141 -3.86 4.40 15.10
CA ILE A 141 -3.10 3.56 16.01
C ILE A 141 -2.83 4.30 17.33
N ALA A 142 -2.45 5.56 17.25
CA ALA A 142 -2.17 6.36 18.44
C ALA A 142 -3.40 6.52 19.32
N ASN A 143 -4.57 6.69 18.69
CA ASN A 143 -5.82 6.90 19.43
C ASN A 143 -6.50 5.61 19.86
N ASN A 144 -6.10 4.48 19.28
CA ASN A 144 -6.73 3.18 19.54
C ASN A 144 -5.68 2.13 19.86
N ALA A 145 -4.87 2.43 20.86
CA ALA A 145 -3.74 1.57 21.24
C ALA A 145 -4.18 0.14 21.58
N LEU A 146 -5.33 0.00 22.25
CA LEU A 146 -5.82 -1.32 22.59
C LEU A 146 -6.13 -2.17 21.35
N LEU A 147 -6.68 -1.53 20.34
CA LEU A 147 -6.99 -2.21 19.08
C LEU A 147 -5.72 -2.66 18.39
N PHE A 148 -4.72 -1.79 18.41
CA PHE A 148 -3.42 -2.12 17.85
C PHE A 148 -2.78 -3.29 18.59
N GLU A 149 -2.88 -3.32 19.91
CA GLU A 149 -2.37 -4.44 20.70
C GLU A 149 -3.06 -5.75 20.33
N ARG A 150 -4.35 -5.70 20.08
CA ARG A 150 -5.08 -6.91 19.66
C ARG A 150 -4.55 -7.45 18.34
N ILE A 151 -4.28 -6.57 17.39
CA ILE A 151 -3.73 -6.98 16.10
C ILE A 151 -2.34 -7.58 16.31
N SER A 152 -1.52 -6.94 17.11
CA SER A 152 -0.18 -7.42 17.44
C SER A 152 -0.24 -8.77 18.11
N ASN A 153 -1.15 -8.95 19.06
CA ASN A 153 -1.31 -10.21 19.74
C ASN A 153 -1.77 -11.32 18.81
N CYS A 154 -2.61 -11.01 17.87
CA CYS A 154 -3.02 -11.97 16.85
C CYS A 154 -1.82 -12.46 16.05
N LEU A 155 -0.93 -11.56 15.70
CA LEU A 155 0.30 -11.92 15.00
C LEU A 155 1.22 -12.74 15.86
N LEU A 156 1.29 -12.44 17.16
CA LEU A 156 2.11 -13.22 18.09
C LEU A 156 1.55 -14.62 18.28
N TYR A 157 0.25 -14.75 18.26
CA TYR A 157 -0.36 -16.07 18.35
C TYR A 157 -0.03 -16.95 17.17
N THR A 158 0.02 -16.36 15.98
CA THR A 158 0.37 -17.10 14.77
C THR A 158 1.85 -17.41 14.72
N SER A 159 2.64 -16.76 15.53
CA SER A 159 4.06 -16.95 15.61
C SER A 159 4.37 -17.71 16.90
N PRO A 160 4.42 -19.01 16.86
CA PRO A 160 4.68 -19.81 18.05
C PRO A 160 6.15 -19.76 18.39
N SER A 161 6.50 -19.15 19.39
CA SER A 161 7.90 -19.18 19.81
C SER A 161 8.03 -19.18 21.29
#